data_b0273052a82f058f18105a25053ec438
#
_entry.id   b0273052a82f058f18105a25053ec438
#
_cell.length_a   1.000
_cell.length_b   1.000
_cell.length_c   1.000
_cell.angle_alpha   90.00
_cell.angle_beta   90.00
_cell.angle_gamma   90.00
#
_symmetry.space_group_name_H-M   'P 1'
#
loop_
_entity.id
_entity.type
_entity.pdbx_description
1 polymer ?
#
loop_
_entity_poly.entity_id
_entity_poly.type
_entity_poly.pdbx_seq_one_letter_code
_entity_poly.pdbx_strand_id
1 'polypeptide(L)'
;MKRKGIWKRGVVVSGIMLAMNLSGCSFFVKKDSGNTDIQSVRQESENADKTVMKRSKSEEKEAEEILEICSKTYAKAEKEGKLDDLEMIRDLIKELGEKGFTAVDSENQVNMTEYEKLIQFSEKAEAKKNGRMTVVEVAKGGSCIIRNMETHDGIVNMIRSYCIYENGKLKQSSEDIYRTE
;
A
#
# COMPACT_ATOMS: atom_id res chain seq x y z
N MET A 1 15.72 -0.06 -42.90
CA MET A 1 15.42 0.43 -41.53
C MET A 1 14.22 -0.32 -41.00
N LYS A 2 14.44 -1.25 -40.07
CA LYS A 2 13.37 -2.08 -39.48
C LYS A 2 13.00 -1.49 -38.11
N ARG A 3 11.78 -0.95 -37.97
CA ARG A 3 11.19 -0.57 -36.68
C ARG A 3 10.68 -1.84 -35.99
N LYS A 4 11.34 -2.30 -34.95
CA LYS A 4 10.89 -3.39 -34.07
C LYS A 4 10.30 -2.77 -32.80
N GLY A 5 8.98 -2.93 -32.60
CA GLY A 5 8.37 -3.58 -31.48
C GLY A 5 8.43 -2.85 -30.11
N ILE A 6 7.54 -1.83 -29.88
CA ILE A 6 7.34 -1.18 -28.56
C ILE A 6 5.99 -1.58 -27.92
N TRP A 7 5.42 -2.72 -28.25
CA TRP A 7 4.02 -3.03 -27.88
C TRP A 7 3.82 -4.21 -26.91
N LYS A 8 4.81 -4.55 -26.04
CA LYS A 8 4.63 -5.61 -25.03
C LYS A 8 4.77 -5.20 -23.56
N ARG A 9 5.03 -3.94 -23.25
CA ARG A 9 5.30 -3.51 -21.86
C ARG A 9 4.09 -3.00 -21.08
N GLY A 10 2.92 -2.82 -21.70
CA GLY A 10 1.77 -2.19 -21.06
C GLY A 10 0.82 -3.12 -20.28
N VAL A 11 0.95 -4.45 -20.43
CA VAL A 11 -0.08 -5.38 -19.91
C VAL A 11 0.20 -5.85 -18.48
N VAL A 12 1.46 -5.87 -18.06
CA VAL A 12 1.86 -6.49 -16.80
C VAL A 12 1.64 -5.58 -15.59
N VAL A 13 1.84 -4.27 -15.76
CA VAL A 13 1.62 -3.30 -14.67
C VAL A 13 0.17 -3.29 -14.20
N SER A 14 -0.77 -3.56 -15.12
CA SER A 14 -2.21 -3.63 -14.81
C SER A 14 -2.56 -4.80 -13.88
N GLY A 15 -1.83 -5.91 -13.96
CA GLY A 15 -2.12 -7.11 -13.17
C GLY A 15 -1.74 -6.96 -11.68
N ILE A 16 -0.63 -6.32 -11.39
CA ILE A 16 -0.17 -6.13 -9.99
C ILE A 16 -1.03 -5.08 -9.28
N MET A 17 -1.43 -4.01 -9.98
CA MET A 17 -2.35 -3.01 -9.42
C MET A 17 -3.75 -3.58 -9.19
N LEU A 18 -4.25 -4.47 -10.07
CA LEU A 18 -5.56 -5.10 -9.90
C LEU A 18 -5.58 -6.07 -8.69
N ALA A 19 -4.49 -6.77 -8.42
CA ALA A 19 -4.37 -7.64 -7.24
C ALA A 19 -4.36 -6.85 -5.92
N MET A 20 -3.95 -5.57 -5.94
CA MET A 20 -3.96 -4.72 -4.75
C MET A 20 -5.36 -4.23 -4.34
N ASN A 21 -6.34 -4.23 -5.26
CA ASN A 21 -7.68 -3.69 -5.03
C ASN A 21 -8.74 -4.71 -4.57
N LEU A 22 -8.46 -6.02 -4.61
CA LEU A 22 -9.48 -7.06 -4.35
C LEU A 22 -9.74 -7.35 -2.87
N SER A 23 -9.21 -6.57 -1.92
CA SER A 23 -9.42 -6.79 -0.47
C SER A 23 -10.23 -5.69 0.22
N GLY A 24 -11.13 -5.05 -0.51
CA GLY A 24 -12.14 -4.16 0.05
C GLY A 24 -13.43 -4.94 0.39
N CYS A 25 -13.41 -5.84 1.37
CA CYS A 25 -14.64 -6.39 1.92
C CYS A 25 -15.37 -5.33 2.73
N SER A 26 -16.43 -4.76 2.13
CA SER A 26 -17.44 -4.00 2.84
C SER A 26 -18.11 -4.89 3.90
N PHE A 27 -17.81 -4.67 5.14
CA PHE A 27 -18.59 -5.25 6.25
C PHE A 27 -19.90 -4.46 6.41
N PHE A 28 -20.93 -4.86 5.67
CA PHE A 28 -22.30 -4.45 6.00
C PHE A 28 -22.82 -5.43 7.06
N VAL A 29 -22.80 -5.01 8.33
CA VAL A 29 -23.50 -5.74 9.39
C VAL A 29 -25.00 -5.48 9.25
N LYS A 30 -25.71 -6.42 8.66
CA LYS A 30 -27.17 -6.52 8.81
C LYS A 30 -27.45 -7.39 10.02
N LYS A 31 -28.00 -6.77 11.07
CA LYS A 31 -28.45 -7.44 12.27
C LYS A 31 -29.78 -8.10 11.93
N ASP A 32 -29.81 -9.42 11.80
CA ASP A 32 -31.03 -10.22 11.96
C ASP A 32 -30.74 -11.53 12.70
N SER A 33 -31.63 -11.79 13.63
CA SER A 33 -31.66 -12.86 14.58
C SER A 33 -31.91 -14.22 13.91
N GLY A 34 -31.08 -15.23 14.20
CA GLY A 34 -31.34 -16.59 13.72
C GLY A 34 -30.16 -17.52 13.97
N ASN A 35 -30.27 -18.25 15.06
CA ASN A 35 -29.37 -19.32 15.48
C ASN A 35 -29.28 -20.42 14.40
N THR A 36 -28.10 -20.67 13.82
CA THR A 36 -27.79 -21.97 13.20
C THR A 36 -26.24 -22.15 13.14
N ASP A 37 -25.82 -23.32 13.62
CA ASP A 37 -24.43 -23.79 13.68
C ASP A 37 -23.62 -23.59 12.43
N ILE A 38 -22.53 -22.79 12.54
CA ILE A 38 -21.42 -22.81 11.61
C ILE A 38 -20.12 -23.13 12.37
N GLN A 39 -20.06 -24.37 12.83
CA GLN A 39 -18.78 -25.03 13.13
C GLN A 39 -18.52 -26.01 12.01
N SER A 40 -17.82 -25.61 10.94
CA SER A 40 -17.04 -26.51 10.07
C SER A 40 -16.57 -25.88 8.75
N VAL A 41 -15.87 -24.74 8.77
CA VAL A 41 -14.97 -24.35 7.64
C VAL A 41 -13.80 -23.51 8.19
N ARG A 42 -13.13 -23.99 9.22
CA ARG A 42 -11.96 -23.29 9.77
C ARG A 42 -10.85 -24.24 10.20
N GLN A 43 -10.59 -25.23 9.35
CA GLN A 43 -9.46 -26.14 9.53
C GLN A 43 -9.01 -26.67 8.17
N GLU A 44 -8.21 -25.86 7.42
CA GLU A 44 -7.26 -26.35 6.41
C GLU A 44 -6.46 -25.17 5.88
N SER A 45 -5.54 -24.63 6.67
CA SER A 45 -4.29 -23.99 6.22
C SER A 45 -3.37 -23.64 7.39
N GLU A 46 -3.27 -24.50 8.40
CA GLU A 46 -2.32 -24.33 9.51
C GLU A 46 -1.07 -25.20 9.31
N ASN A 47 -0.37 -25.09 8.18
CA ASN A 47 1.00 -25.59 8.06
C ASN A 47 1.72 -24.94 6.85
N ALA A 48 1.56 -23.64 6.64
CA ALA A 48 2.51 -22.86 5.82
C ALA A 48 3.50 -22.23 6.80
N ASP A 49 4.77 -22.50 6.59
CA ASP A 49 5.93 -21.95 7.30
C ASP A 49 5.69 -20.47 7.66
N LYS A 50 5.42 -20.18 8.94
CA LYS A 50 5.24 -18.84 9.49
C LYS A 50 6.59 -18.14 9.59
N THR A 51 7.26 -17.94 8.48
CA THR A 51 8.30 -16.93 8.40
C THR A 51 7.58 -15.59 8.44
N VAL A 52 7.34 -15.09 9.64
CA VAL A 52 6.70 -13.80 9.85
C VAL A 52 7.57 -12.74 9.18
N MET A 53 7.08 -12.19 8.05
CA MET A 53 7.73 -11.06 7.40
C MET A 53 7.93 -9.96 8.45
N LYS A 54 9.16 -9.51 8.60
CA LYS A 54 9.51 -8.45 9.54
C LYS A 54 10.21 -7.32 8.80
N ARG A 55 9.82 -6.08 9.10
CA ARG A 55 10.52 -4.93 8.53
C ARG A 55 12.00 -4.95 8.88
N SER A 56 12.81 -4.58 7.93
CA SER A 56 14.22 -4.27 8.19
C SER A 56 14.33 -2.93 8.91
N LYS A 57 15.44 -2.68 9.58
CA LYS A 57 15.70 -1.38 10.23
C LYS A 57 15.65 -0.19 9.25
N SER A 58 15.97 -0.40 7.97
CA SER A 58 15.85 0.64 6.94
C SER A 58 14.40 0.95 6.62
N GLU A 59 13.53 -0.07 6.54
CA GLU A 59 12.09 0.10 6.29
C GLU A 59 11.38 0.73 7.49
N GLU A 60 11.80 0.42 8.72
CA GLU A 60 11.32 1.08 9.93
C GLU A 60 11.63 2.58 9.90
N LYS A 61 12.88 2.95 9.57
CA LYS A 61 13.30 4.36 9.45
C LYS A 61 12.57 5.09 8.32
N GLU A 62 12.38 4.42 7.17
CA GLU A 62 11.62 4.95 6.05
C GLU A 62 10.15 5.21 6.43
N ALA A 63 9.52 4.27 7.15
CA ALA A 63 8.16 4.45 7.65
C ALA A 63 8.06 5.62 8.65
N GLU A 64 9.03 5.79 9.55
CA GLU A 64 9.07 6.93 10.48
C GLU A 64 9.17 8.26 9.72
N GLU A 65 10.00 8.35 8.69
CA GLU A 65 10.12 9.55 7.86
C GLU A 65 8.80 9.87 7.13
N ILE A 66 8.15 8.87 6.54
CA ILE A 66 6.84 9.01 5.91
C ILE A 66 5.80 9.52 6.92
N LEU A 67 5.73 8.92 8.11
CA LEU A 67 4.81 9.34 9.17
C LEU A 67 5.04 10.78 9.61
N GLU A 68 6.29 11.23 9.66
CA GLU A 68 6.64 12.61 10.02
C GLU A 68 6.18 13.60 8.95
N ILE A 69 6.45 13.33 7.67
CA ILE A 69 6.02 14.17 6.54
C ILE A 69 4.50 14.30 6.53
N CYS A 70 3.79 13.17 6.55
CA CYS A 70 2.34 13.14 6.54
C CYS A 70 1.75 13.87 7.76
N SER A 71 2.32 13.70 8.97
CA SER A 71 1.85 14.38 10.18
C SER A 71 1.92 15.90 10.05
N LYS A 72 3.02 16.43 9.49
CA LYS A 72 3.19 17.88 9.31
C LYS A 72 2.16 18.45 8.33
N THR A 73 1.95 17.78 7.20
CA THR A 73 1.00 18.21 6.17
C THR A 73 -0.44 18.11 6.67
N TYR A 74 -0.80 17.01 7.35
CA TYR A 74 -2.14 16.88 7.95
C TYR A 74 -2.39 17.90 9.08
N ALA A 75 -1.39 18.20 9.93
CA ALA A 75 -1.54 19.22 10.97
C ALA A 75 -1.79 20.61 10.40
N LYS A 76 -1.20 20.94 9.25
CA LYS A 76 -1.50 22.17 8.52
C LYS A 76 -2.91 22.14 7.94
N ALA A 77 -3.27 21.06 7.26
CA ALA A 77 -4.59 20.91 6.64
C ALA A 77 -5.73 20.91 7.67
N GLU A 78 -5.53 20.30 8.86
CA GLU A 78 -6.50 20.33 9.95
C GLU A 78 -6.81 21.76 10.39
N LYS A 79 -5.78 22.59 10.60
CA LYS A 79 -5.94 24.01 10.99
C LYS A 79 -6.69 24.83 9.95
N GLU A 80 -6.59 24.43 8.68
CA GLU A 80 -7.25 25.09 7.54
C GLU A 80 -8.61 24.46 7.20
N GLY A 81 -9.02 23.37 7.88
CA GLY A 81 -10.26 22.63 7.58
C GLY A 81 -10.23 21.89 6.24
N LYS A 82 -9.04 21.48 5.78
CA LYS A 82 -8.79 20.92 4.45
C LYS A 82 -8.34 19.45 4.43
N LEU A 83 -8.59 18.67 5.48
CA LEU A 83 -8.19 17.25 5.53
C LEU A 83 -8.82 16.40 4.42
N ASP A 84 -9.98 16.80 3.92
CA ASP A 84 -10.69 16.13 2.82
C ASP A 84 -10.43 16.75 1.44
N ASP A 85 -9.57 17.78 1.37
CA ASP A 85 -9.31 18.51 0.14
C ASP A 85 -8.40 17.70 -0.79
N LEU A 86 -8.81 17.56 -2.04
CA LEU A 86 -8.04 16.88 -3.07
C LEU A 86 -6.70 17.59 -3.36
N GLU A 87 -6.65 18.91 -3.20
CA GLU A 87 -5.41 19.69 -3.39
C GLU A 87 -4.39 19.31 -2.31
N MET A 88 -4.83 19.18 -1.06
CA MET A 88 -3.98 18.70 0.05
C MET A 88 -3.40 17.30 -0.25
N ILE A 89 -4.21 16.38 -0.75
CA ILE A 89 -3.76 15.03 -1.13
C ILE A 89 -2.66 15.12 -2.21
N ARG A 90 -2.87 15.92 -3.24
CA ARG A 90 -1.91 16.12 -4.33
C ARG A 90 -0.59 16.74 -3.85
N ASP A 91 -0.68 17.74 -2.98
CA ASP A 91 0.49 18.39 -2.40
C ASP A 91 1.30 17.41 -1.55
N LEU A 92 0.64 16.58 -0.74
CA LEU A 92 1.30 15.55 0.07
C LEU A 92 1.96 14.48 -0.81
N ILE A 93 1.29 14.02 -1.87
CA ILE A 93 1.86 13.06 -2.83
C ILE A 93 3.12 13.67 -3.47
N LYS A 94 3.06 14.94 -3.87
CA LYS A 94 4.22 15.65 -4.45
C LYS A 94 5.36 15.77 -3.44
N GLU A 95 5.08 16.15 -2.19
CA GLU A 95 6.08 16.27 -1.12
C GLU A 95 6.78 14.93 -0.86
N LEU A 96 6.03 13.83 -0.79
CA LEU A 96 6.57 12.48 -0.66
C LEU A 96 7.45 12.12 -1.86
N GLY A 97 7.03 12.46 -3.09
CA GLY A 97 7.80 12.23 -4.30
C GLY A 97 9.12 13.01 -4.32
N GLU A 98 9.13 14.27 -3.88
CA GLU A 98 10.34 15.10 -3.76
C GLU A 98 11.35 14.53 -2.76
N LYS A 99 10.89 13.70 -1.81
CA LYS A 99 11.72 12.91 -0.89
C LYS A 99 12.11 11.53 -1.44
N GLY A 100 11.66 11.21 -2.64
CA GLY A 100 11.97 9.96 -3.32
C GLY A 100 11.06 8.79 -2.94
N PHE A 101 9.92 9.03 -2.29
CA PHE A 101 8.93 7.99 -1.99
C PHE A 101 7.97 7.77 -3.17
N THR A 102 7.60 6.52 -3.39
CA THR A 102 6.48 6.20 -4.27
C THR A 102 5.18 6.48 -3.54
N ALA A 103 4.43 7.47 -3.99
CA ALA A 103 3.18 7.88 -3.36
C ALA A 103 2.07 8.03 -4.40
N VAL A 104 0.82 7.76 -4.02
CA VAL A 104 -0.34 7.79 -4.90
C VAL A 104 -1.62 8.12 -4.14
N ASP A 105 -2.61 8.69 -4.82
CA ASP A 105 -3.98 8.86 -4.32
C ASP A 105 -4.65 7.49 -4.14
N SER A 106 -5.15 7.20 -2.93
CA SER A 106 -5.76 5.92 -2.60
C SER A 106 -7.06 5.63 -3.35
N GLU A 107 -7.82 6.67 -3.72
CA GLU A 107 -9.13 6.53 -4.38
C GLU A 107 -8.99 6.38 -5.90
N ASN A 108 -8.19 7.24 -6.52
CA ASN A 108 -8.13 7.33 -7.98
C ASN A 108 -6.89 6.66 -8.55
N GLN A 109 -5.88 6.38 -7.72
CA GLN A 109 -4.60 5.79 -8.11
C GLN A 109 -3.89 6.53 -9.27
N VAL A 110 -4.12 7.84 -9.34
CA VAL A 110 -3.48 8.74 -10.31
C VAL A 110 -2.39 9.56 -9.62
N ASN A 111 -1.56 10.23 -10.40
CA ASN A 111 -0.46 11.06 -9.92
C ASN A 111 0.59 10.32 -9.07
N MET A 112 0.82 9.03 -9.36
CA MET A 112 1.85 8.26 -8.68
C MET A 112 3.23 8.88 -8.94
N THR A 113 3.94 9.16 -7.85
CA THR A 113 5.35 9.59 -7.89
C THR A 113 6.26 8.37 -7.97
N GLU A 114 7.46 8.53 -8.53
CA GLU A 114 8.49 7.48 -8.59
C GLU A 114 7.97 6.14 -9.14
N TYR A 115 7.03 6.18 -10.12
CA TYR A 115 6.36 4.99 -10.66
C TYR A 115 7.33 4.00 -11.30
N GLU A 116 8.48 4.45 -11.77
CA GLU A 116 9.55 3.61 -12.31
C GLU A 116 10.05 2.58 -11.28
N LYS A 117 10.02 2.91 -9.99
CA LYS A 117 10.37 1.97 -8.92
C LYS A 117 9.41 0.80 -8.86
N LEU A 118 8.10 1.06 -9.09
CA LEU A 118 7.09 0.02 -9.15
C LEU A 118 7.32 -0.90 -10.35
N ILE A 119 7.67 -0.34 -11.51
CA ILE A 119 8.00 -1.14 -12.70
C ILE A 119 9.23 -2.01 -12.44
N GLN A 120 10.29 -1.42 -11.88
CA GLN A 120 11.51 -2.17 -11.56
C GLN A 120 11.27 -3.28 -10.53
N PHE A 121 10.42 -3.04 -9.54
CA PHE A 121 10.02 -4.06 -8.57
C PHE A 121 9.27 -5.21 -9.25
N SER A 122 8.32 -4.89 -10.13
CA SER A 122 7.56 -5.85 -10.93
C SER A 122 8.47 -6.71 -11.81
N GLU A 123 9.41 -6.08 -12.53
CA GLU A 123 10.39 -6.79 -13.37
C GLU A 123 11.28 -7.73 -12.53
N LYS A 124 11.64 -7.34 -11.30
CA LYS A 124 12.38 -8.20 -10.38
C LYS A 124 11.55 -9.40 -9.94
N ALA A 125 10.28 -9.20 -9.59
CA ALA A 125 9.38 -10.29 -9.20
C ALA A 125 9.21 -11.31 -10.33
N GLU A 126 8.95 -10.84 -11.56
CA GLU A 126 8.83 -11.69 -12.75
C GLU A 126 10.13 -12.45 -13.05
N ALA A 127 11.28 -11.80 -12.86
CA ALA A 127 12.59 -12.40 -13.05
C ALA A 127 13.02 -13.30 -11.87
N LYS A 128 12.16 -13.51 -10.87
CA LYS A 128 12.42 -14.25 -9.64
C LYS A 128 13.66 -13.72 -8.87
N LYS A 129 13.87 -12.42 -8.92
CA LYS A 129 14.96 -11.72 -8.25
C LYS A 129 14.48 -11.05 -6.97
N ASN A 130 15.38 -10.89 -6.02
CA ASN A 130 15.09 -10.16 -4.80
C ASN A 130 14.88 -8.68 -5.10
N GLY A 131 13.87 -8.10 -4.49
CA GLY A 131 13.56 -6.67 -4.58
C GLY A 131 12.75 -6.21 -3.38
N ARG A 132 12.82 -4.91 -3.11
CA ARG A 132 12.01 -4.26 -2.07
C ARG A 132 11.52 -2.92 -2.58
N MET A 133 10.35 -2.51 -2.12
CA MET A 133 9.84 -1.15 -2.33
C MET A 133 8.80 -0.79 -1.28
N THR A 134 8.62 0.49 -1.07
CA THR A 134 7.56 1.06 -0.25
C THR A 134 6.64 1.92 -1.12
N VAL A 135 5.33 1.76 -0.95
CA VAL A 135 4.31 2.61 -1.59
C VAL A 135 3.45 3.24 -0.50
N VAL A 136 3.20 4.54 -0.63
CA VAL A 136 2.32 5.31 0.25
C VAL A 136 1.04 5.66 -0.49
N GLU A 137 -0.09 5.18 -0.01
CA GLU A 137 -1.41 5.56 -0.51
C GLU A 137 -1.97 6.65 0.41
N VAL A 138 -2.10 7.86 -0.11
CA VAL A 138 -2.65 9.00 0.62
C VAL A 138 -4.15 9.03 0.44
N ALA A 139 -4.90 9.13 1.55
CA ALA A 139 -6.36 9.16 1.56
C ALA A 139 -6.90 10.44 2.19
N LYS A 140 -8.19 10.69 1.98
CA LYS A 140 -8.93 11.75 2.67
C LYS A 140 -9.01 11.50 4.18
N GLY A 141 -9.41 12.54 4.93
CA GLY A 141 -9.62 12.43 6.36
C GLY A 141 -8.34 12.25 7.19
N GLY A 142 -7.19 12.62 6.63
CA GLY A 142 -5.93 12.48 7.36
C GLY A 142 -5.50 11.02 7.56
N SER A 143 -5.71 10.16 6.58
CA SER A 143 -5.28 8.77 6.63
C SER A 143 -4.33 8.41 5.49
N CYS A 144 -3.51 7.39 5.70
CA CYS A 144 -2.69 6.80 4.64
C CYS A 144 -2.46 5.31 4.88
N ILE A 145 -2.07 4.61 3.82
CA ILE A 145 -1.65 3.22 3.88
C ILE A 145 -0.20 3.14 3.43
N ILE A 146 0.66 2.54 4.22
CA ILE A 146 2.06 2.26 3.86
C ILE A 146 2.16 0.78 3.52
N ARG A 147 2.59 0.48 2.29
CA ARG A 147 2.82 -0.88 1.81
C ARG A 147 4.32 -1.12 1.67
N ASN A 148 4.86 -1.95 2.54
CA ASN A 148 6.22 -2.45 2.39
C ASN A 148 6.15 -3.78 1.65
N MET A 149 6.75 -3.87 0.48
CA MET A 149 6.74 -5.04 -0.38
C MET A 149 8.14 -5.59 -0.58
N GLU A 150 8.26 -6.91 -0.54
CA GLU A 150 9.48 -7.61 -0.94
C GLU A 150 9.15 -8.74 -1.90
N THR A 151 10.06 -9.01 -2.81
CA THR A 151 9.98 -10.18 -3.70
C THR A 151 11.18 -11.07 -3.50
N HIS A 152 10.94 -12.37 -3.45
CA HIS A 152 11.93 -13.43 -3.39
C HIS A 152 11.42 -14.62 -4.19
N ASP A 153 12.24 -15.12 -5.13
CA ASP A 153 11.89 -16.26 -6.01
C ASP A 153 10.54 -16.13 -6.74
N GLY A 154 10.11 -14.89 -7.01
CA GLY A 154 8.84 -14.60 -7.68
C GLY A 154 7.64 -14.50 -6.73
N ILE A 155 7.82 -14.79 -5.46
CA ILE A 155 6.81 -14.61 -4.43
C ILE A 155 6.89 -13.16 -3.94
N VAL A 156 5.74 -12.49 -3.85
CA VAL A 156 5.66 -11.15 -3.27
C VAL A 156 5.02 -11.22 -1.89
N ASN A 157 5.76 -10.76 -0.90
CA ASN A 157 5.25 -10.54 0.45
C ASN A 157 5.00 -9.04 0.65
N MET A 158 3.96 -8.69 1.40
CA MET A 158 3.59 -7.30 1.66
C MET A 158 3.14 -7.13 3.11
N ILE A 159 3.69 -6.12 3.77
CA ILE A 159 3.15 -5.58 5.02
C ILE A 159 2.38 -4.33 4.67
N ARG A 160 1.09 -4.29 5.02
CA ARG A 160 0.21 -3.15 4.82
C ARG A 160 -0.15 -2.51 6.15
N SER A 161 0.30 -1.29 6.39
CA SER A 161 0.05 -0.54 7.61
C SER A 161 -0.97 0.55 7.36
N TYR A 162 -2.03 0.55 8.13
CA TYR A 162 -3.03 1.61 8.13
C TYR A 162 -2.63 2.66 9.15
N CYS A 163 -2.60 3.92 8.71
CA CYS A 163 -2.21 5.06 9.53
C CYS A 163 -3.33 6.09 9.56
N ILE A 164 -3.62 6.60 10.74
CA ILE A 164 -4.68 7.59 10.99
C ILE A 164 -4.06 8.79 11.73
N TYR A 165 -4.39 9.99 11.26
CA TYR A 165 -3.99 11.23 11.89
C TYR A 165 -4.95 11.57 13.03
N GLU A 166 -4.42 11.61 14.24
CA GLU A 166 -5.16 11.94 15.45
C GLU A 166 -4.29 12.75 16.41
N ASN A 167 -4.87 13.76 17.04
CA ASN A 167 -4.19 14.59 18.05
C ASN A 167 -2.85 15.17 17.58
N GLY A 168 -2.81 15.66 16.34
CA GLY A 168 -1.62 16.30 15.77
C GLY A 168 -0.54 15.36 15.27
N LYS A 169 -0.79 14.05 15.23
CA LYS A 169 0.19 13.05 14.77
C LYS A 169 -0.47 11.93 13.96
N LEU A 170 0.23 11.47 12.93
CA LEU A 170 -0.13 10.25 12.23
C LEU A 170 0.40 9.04 13.00
N LYS A 171 -0.45 8.05 13.25
CA LYS A 171 -0.12 6.82 13.99
C LYS A 171 -0.56 5.60 13.20
N GLN A 172 0.22 4.55 13.26
CA GLN A 172 -0.21 3.24 12.77
C GLN A 172 -1.35 2.72 13.66
N SER A 173 -2.48 2.40 13.04
CA SER A 173 -3.68 1.88 13.72
C SER A 173 -3.79 0.36 13.62
N SER A 174 -3.40 -0.22 12.50
CA SER A 174 -3.38 -1.66 12.27
C SER A 174 -2.35 -2.06 11.22
N GLU A 175 -2.09 -3.37 11.14
CA GLU A 175 -1.16 -3.95 10.18
C GLU A 175 -1.66 -5.30 9.70
N ASP A 176 -1.58 -5.54 8.40
CA ASP A 176 -1.90 -6.81 7.76
C ASP A 176 -0.70 -7.32 6.96
N ILE A 177 -0.52 -8.64 6.92
CA ILE A 177 0.53 -9.30 6.15
C ILE A 177 -0.11 -10.13 5.04
N TYR A 178 0.37 -9.95 3.82
CA TYR A 178 -0.09 -10.66 2.62
C TYR A 178 1.08 -11.37 1.94
N ARG A 179 0.78 -12.50 1.32
CA ARG A 179 1.70 -13.23 0.47
C ARG A 179 0.96 -13.61 -0.80
N THR A 180 1.59 -13.39 -1.96
CA THR A 180 1.09 -13.84 -3.27
C THR A 180 2.02 -14.91 -3.81
N GLU A 181 1.45 -15.94 -4.40
CA GLU A 181 2.17 -16.95 -5.17
C GLU A 181 2.09 -16.62 -6.66
#